data_a7e261449a24cae779e47bb54eaf5b27
#
_entry.id   a7e261449a24cae779e47bb54eaf5b27
#
_cell.length_a   1.000
_cell.length_b   1.000
_cell.length_c   1.000
_cell.angle_alpha   90.00
_cell.angle_beta   90.00
_cell.angle_gamma   90.00
#
_symmetry.space_group_name_H-M   'P 1'
#
loop_
_entity.id
_entity.type
_entity.pdbx_description
1 polymer ?
#
loop_
_entity_poly.entity_id
_entity_poly.type
_entity_poly.pdbx_seq_one_letter_code
_entity_poly.pdbx_strand_id
1 'polypeptide(L)'
;MSLIRKIVFYPFATFLNFLTLIRNFFFDVGIFKEHTFDYFSIGVGNISMGGTGKSVLVSYLAEILNNKYMVNILSRGYGRKSKGFQIANKSSTPNHLGDEPFMFHKQNQKIRVGVCNSRREGMLRLIESINKNLK
;
A
#
# COMPACT_ATOMS: atom_id res chain seq x y z
N MET A 1 -3.81 -31.82 7.02
CA MET A 1 -2.43 -31.46 6.58
C MET A 1 -1.52 -32.57 7.01
N SER A 2 -0.83 -33.28 6.08
CA SER A 2 -0.03 -34.46 6.41
C SER A 2 1.15 -34.11 7.33
N LEU A 3 1.46 -34.98 8.29
CA LEU A 3 2.56 -34.86 9.25
C LEU A 3 3.90 -34.60 8.54
N ILE A 4 4.09 -35.22 7.39
CA ILE A 4 5.28 -35.08 6.51
C ILE A 4 5.47 -33.61 6.08
N ARG A 5 4.40 -32.88 5.70
CA ARG A 5 4.50 -31.46 5.34
C ARG A 5 4.95 -30.60 6.52
N LYS A 6 4.49 -30.88 7.74
CA LYS A 6 4.91 -30.15 8.94
C LYS A 6 6.41 -30.36 9.21
N ILE A 7 6.90 -31.60 9.12
CA ILE A 7 8.31 -31.92 9.37
C ILE A 7 9.23 -31.27 8.34
N VAL A 8 8.87 -31.33 7.04
CA VAL A 8 9.68 -30.76 5.96
C VAL A 8 9.73 -29.23 6.00
N PHE A 9 8.59 -28.56 6.31
CA PHE A 9 8.53 -27.10 6.32
C PHE A 9 8.93 -26.46 7.66
N TYR A 10 9.02 -27.22 8.74
CA TYR A 10 9.40 -26.71 10.07
C TYR A 10 10.77 -26.02 10.10
N PRO A 11 11.87 -26.64 9.58
CA PRO A 11 13.18 -25.99 9.58
C PRO A 11 13.19 -24.71 8.73
N PHE A 12 12.46 -24.70 7.61
CA PHE A 12 12.33 -23.52 6.77
C PHE A 12 11.55 -22.38 7.46
N ALA A 13 10.46 -22.72 8.15
CA ALA A 13 9.69 -21.75 8.94
C ALA A 13 10.52 -21.17 10.09
N THR A 14 11.31 -22.01 10.77
CA THR A 14 12.21 -21.59 11.86
C THR A 14 13.28 -20.65 11.35
N PHE A 15 13.87 -20.96 10.19
CA PHE A 15 14.86 -20.10 9.53
C PHE A 15 14.27 -18.74 9.14
N LEU A 16 13.05 -18.70 8.57
CA LEU A 16 12.36 -17.44 8.26
C LEU A 16 12.06 -16.63 9.51
N ASN A 17 11.63 -17.28 10.60
CA ASN A 17 11.42 -16.59 11.88
C ASN A 17 12.72 -15.97 12.41
N PHE A 18 13.82 -16.70 12.34
CA PHE A 18 15.13 -16.18 12.75
C PHE A 18 15.56 -14.97 11.92
N LEU A 19 15.40 -15.00 10.59
CA LEU A 19 15.67 -13.85 9.74
C LEU A 19 14.77 -12.65 10.08
N THR A 20 13.51 -12.92 10.40
CA THR A 20 12.57 -11.86 10.81
C THR A 20 12.98 -11.22 12.14
N LEU A 21 13.43 -12.02 13.11
CA LEU A 21 13.94 -11.52 14.38
C LEU A 21 15.18 -10.64 14.21
N ILE A 22 16.15 -11.07 13.39
CA ILE A 22 17.34 -10.27 13.06
C ILE A 22 16.94 -8.96 12.40
N ARG A 23 16.04 -9.01 11.41
CA ARG A 23 15.55 -7.82 10.75
C ARG A 23 14.89 -6.85 11.74
N ASN A 24 14.03 -7.34 12.62
CA ASN A 24 13.34 -6.51 13.61
C ASN A 24 14.36 -5.89 14.59
N PHE A 25 15.31 -6.68 15.07
CA PHE A 25 16.39 -6.18 15.90
C PHE A 25 17.16 -5.02 15.24
N PHE A 26 17.43 -5.09 13.93
CA PHE A 26 18.10 -3.99 13.22
C PHE A 26 17.23 -2.72 13.11
N PHE A 27 15.92 -2.85 13.11
CA PHE A 27 15.02 -1.71 13.24
C PHE A 27 15.02 -1.14 14.66
N ASP A 28 14.95 -2.01 15.69
CA ASP A 28 14.90 -1.61 17.09
C ASP A 28 16.18 -0.87 17.53
N VAL A 29 17.35 -1.30 17.04
CA VAL A 29 18.64 -0.62 17.32
C VAL A 29 18.90 0.57 16.37
N GLY A 30 17.98 0.91 15.48
CA GLY A 30 18.08 2.08 14.60
C GLY A 30 19.06 1.94 13.42
N ILE A 31 19.58 0.74 13.14
CA ILE A 31 20.41 0.47 11.96
C ILE A 31 19.57 0.64 10.69
N PHE A 32 18.34 0.11 10.69
CA PHE A 32 17.36 0.38 9.65
C PHE A 32 16.51 1.58 10.04
N LYS A 33 16.59 2.65 9.25
CA LYS A 33 15.83 3.88 9.51
C LYS A 33 14.37 3.71 9.09
N GLU A 34 13.47 4.00 10.02
CA GLU A 34 12.07 4.21 9.70
C GLU A 34 11.86 5.58 9.07
N HIS A 35 10.91 5.66 8.16
CA HIS A 35 10.50 6.91 7.55
C HIS A 35 9.12 7.28 8.07
N THR A 36 9.07 8.32 8.88
CA THR A 36 7.83 8.94 9.34
C THR A 36 7.45 10.12 8.44
N PHE A 37 6.18 10.38 8.30
CA PHE A 37 5.63 11.51 7.57
C PHE A 37 4.67 12.26 8.49
N ASP A 38 4.68 13.59 8.45
CA ASP A 38 3.76 14.45 9.23
C ASP A 38 2.33 14.45 8.67
N TYR A 39 1.86 13.27 8.29
CA TYR A 39 0.52 13.06 7.76
C TYR A 39 -0.10 11.82 8.40
N PHE A 40 -1.35 11.96 8.83
CA PHE A 40 -2.10 10.81 9.30
C PHE A 40 -2.24 9.77 8.19
N SER A 41 -1.85 8.55 8.48
CA SER A 41 -1.89 7.46 7.49
C SER A 41 -2.43 6.16 8.10
N ILE A 42 -3.25 5.47 7.32
CA ILE A 42 -3.81 4.16 7.67
C ILE A 42 -3.26 3.12 6.71
N GLY A 43 -2.52 2.15 7.24
CA GLY A 43 -2.04 1.01 6.46
C GLY A 43 -3.06 -0.13 6.44
N VAL A 44 -3.52 -0.51 5.25
CA VAL A 44 -4.38 -1.69 5.08
C VAL A 44 -3.61 -2.77 4.35
N GLY A 45 -3.46 -3.93 4.99
CA GLY A 45 -2.71 -5.06 4.48
C GLY A 45 -3.43 -6.40 4.68
N ASN A 46 -2.89 -7.45 4.10
CA ASN A 46 -3.36 -8.83 4.27
C ASN A 46 -2.30 -9.67 4.98
N ILE A 47 -2.75 -10.53 5.87
CA ILE A 47 -1.93 -11.59 6.47
C ILE A 47 -2.00 -12.85 5.60
N SER A 48 -3.14 -13.09 4.94
CA SER A 48 -3.36 -14.25 4.05
C SER A 48 -3.47 -13.82 2.59
N MET A 49 -3.11 -14.73 1.68
CA MET A 49 -3.33 -14.53 0.24
C MET A 49 -4.81 -14.78 -0.10
N GLY A 50 -5.40 -13.92 -0.95
CA GLY A 50 -6.76 -14.07 -1.48
C GLY A 50 -7.69 -12.91 -1.14
N GLY A 51 -8.95 -13.05 -1.51
CA GLY A 51 -10.02 -12.04 -1.39
C GLY A 51 -10.48 -11.80 0.05
N THR A 52 -9.66 -11.14 0.86
CA THR A 52 -9.92 -10.88 2.30
C THR A 52 -10.73 -9.60 2.55
N GLY A 53 -11.39 -9.04 1.52
CA GLY A 53 -12.19 -7.82 1.68
C GLY A 53 -11.39 -6.52 1.81
N LYS A 54 -10.07 -6.54 1.60
CA LYS A 54 -9.21 -5.34 1.73
C LYS A 54 -9.70 -4.16 0.90
N SER A 55 -10.00 -4.36 -0.37
CA SER A 55 -10.44 -3.28 -1.27
C SER A 55 -11.78 -2.70 -0.84
N VAL A 56 -12.68 -3.54 -0.32
CA VAL A 56 -13.97 -3.08 0.26
C VAL A 56 -13.72 -2.22 1.49
N LEU A 57 -12.84 -2.67 2.40
CA LEU A 57 -12.48 -1.90 3.60
C LEU A 57 -11.84 -0.56 3.24
N VAL A 58 -10.92 -0.52 2.26
CA VAL A 58 -10.29 0.72 1.81
C VAL A 58 -11.31 1.68 1.23
N SER A 59 -12.23 1.20 0.36
CA SER A 59 -13.32 2.03 -0.19
C SER A 59 -14.21 2.60 0.91
N TYR A 60 -14.61 1.78 1.88
CA TYR A 60 -15.46 2.19 3.00
C TYR A 60 -14.80 3.25 3.88
N LEU A 61 -13.53 3.03 4.28
CA LEU A 61 -12.77 4.00 5.06
C LEU A 61 -12.57 5.31 4.30
N ALA A 62 -12.25 5.22 3.01
CA ALA A 62 -12.06 6.40 2.18
C ALA A 62 -13.34 7.22 2.03
N GLU A 63 -14.50 6.59 1.90
CA GLU A 63 -15.80 7.26 1.81
C GLU A 63 -16.15 7.99 3.11
N ILE A 64 -16.03 7.32 4.27
CA ILE A 64 -16.31 7.92 5.57
C ILE A 64 -15.39 9.11 5.84
N LEU A 65 -14.10 8.94 5.62
CA LEU A 65 -13.10 9.95 5.93
C LEU A 65 -13.16 11.15 4.99
N ASN A 66 -13.56 10.94 3.73
CA ASN A 66 -13.64 12.00 2.73
C ASN A 66 -14.69 13.08 3.04
N ASN A 67 -15.60 12.79 3.99
CA ASN A 67 -16.58 13.80 4.48
C ASN A 67 -15.93 14.89 5.34
N LYS A 68 -14.76 14.59 5.97
CA LYS A 68 -14.10 15.51 6.91
C LYS A 68 -12.66 15.84 6.50
N TYR A 69 -12.03 15.01 5.69
CA TYR A 69 -10.61 15.09 5.37
C TYR A 69 -10.36 14.96 3.86
N MET A 70 -9.29 15.54 3.37
CA MET A 70 -8.79 15.28 2.03
C MET A 70 -8.14 13.89 2.00
N VAL A 71 -8.86 12.90 1.48
CA VAL A 71 -8.39 11.52 1.44
C VAL A 71 -7.56 11.26 0.19
N ASN A 72 -6.42 10.61 0.38
CA ASN A 72 -5.56 10.15 -0.70
C ASN A 72 -5.30 8.66 -0.51
N ILE A 73 -5.43 7.88 -1.57
CA ILE A 73 -5.12 6.44 -1.58
C ILE A 73 -3.79 6.24 -2.29
N LEU A 74 -2.84 5.55 -1.66
CA LEU A 74 -1.59 5.13 -2.27
C LEU A 74 -1.54 3.61 -2.39
N SER A 75 -1.54 3.11 -3.62
CA SER A 75 -1.43 1.68 -3.94
C SER A 75 -0.10 1.37 -4.64
N ARG A 76 0.28 0.09 -4.69
CA ARG A 76 1.40 -0.38 -5.53
C ARG A 76 1.03 -0.40 -7.01
N GLY A 77 -0.25 -0.52 -7.33
CA GLY A 77 -0.71 -0.68 -8.71
C GLY A 77 -0.29 -2.03 -9.29
N TYR A 78 -0.66 -3.12 -8.61
CA TYR A 78 -0.37 -4.46 -9.11
C TYR A 78 -0.97 -4.67 -10.51
N GLY A 79 -0.21 -5.32 -11.40
CA GLY A 79 -0.65 -5.58 -12.79
C GLY A 79 -0.55 -4.40 -13.77
N ARG A 80 -0.20 -3.18 -13.31
CA ARG A 80 -0.03 -2.03 -14.20
C ARG A 80 1.18 -2.16 -15.13
N LYS A 81 1.10 -1.54 -16.30
CA LYS A 81 2.21 -1.45 -17.26
C LYS A 81 3.05 -0.18 -17.08
N SER A 82 2.51 0.84 -16.44
CA SER A 82 3.22 2.09 -16.14
C SER A 82 4.34 1.88 -15.10
N LYS A 83 5.37 2.73 -15.15
CA LYS A 83 6.48 2.73 -14.19
C LYS A 83 6.47 4.01 -13.36
N GLY A 84 7.18 3.98 -12.22
CA GLY A 84 7.33 5.12 -11.34
C GLY A 84 6.03 5.51 -10.65
N PHE A 85 5.97 6.75 -10.17
CA PHE A 85 4.79 7.32 -9.54
C PHE A 85 3.80 7.82 -10.58
N GLN A 86 2.51 7.48 -10.42
CA GLN A 86 1.41 7.96 -11.24
C GLN A 86 0.26 8.44 -10.34
N ILE A 87 -0.41 9.51 -10.73
CA ILE A 87 -1.66 9.96 -10.11
C ILE A 87 -2.80 9.71 -11.09
N ALA A 88 -3.91 9.18 -10.59
CA ALA A 88 -5.12 8.97 -11.36
C ALA A 88 -5.68 10.29 -11.88
N ASN A 89 -6.10 10.29 -13.13
CA ASN A 89 -6.76 11.38 -13.80
C ASN A 89 -7.88 10.86 -14.71
N LYS A 90 -8.60 11.76 -15.38
CA LYS A 90 -9.75 11.41 -16.24
C LYS A 90 -9.40 10.45 -17.38
N SER A 91 -8.15 10.48 -17.87
CA SER A 91 -7.68 9.61 -18.96
C SER A 91 -7.01 8.32 -18.48
N SER A 92 -6.95 8.10 -17.16
CA SER A 92 -6.32 6.91 -16.59
C SER A 92 -7.08 5.64 -16.95
N THR A 93 -6.34 4.56 -17.14
CA THR A 93 -6.85 3.23 -17.49
C THR A 93 -6.32 2.19 -16.50
N PRO A 94 -6.90 0.97 -16.45
CA PRO A 94 -6.35 -0.12 -15.66
C PRO A 94 -4.89 -0.44 -15.99
N ASN A 95 -4.49 -0.32 -17.24
CA ASN A 95 -3.09 -0.51 -17.66
C ASN A 95 -2.13 0.52 -17.05
N HIS A 96 -2.61 1.73 -16.73
CA HIS A 96 -1.80 2.79 -16.13
C HIS A 96 -1.71 2.64 -14.61
N LEU A 97 -2.83 2.31 -13.95
CA LEU A 97 -2.92 2.33 -12.49
C LEU A 97 -2.89 0.93 -11.85
N GLY A 98 -3.31 -0.10 -12.58
CA GLY A 98 -3.72 -1.39 -12.05
C GLY A 98 -5.23 -1.41 -11.76
N ASP A 99 -5.82 -2.60 -11.72
CA ASP A 99 -7.28 -2.76 -11.62
C ASP A 99 -7.86 -2.17 -10.33
N GLU A 100 -7.28 -2.50 -9.19
CA GLU A 100 -7.78 -2.03 -7.89
C GLU A 100 -7.68 -0.50 -7.71
N PRO A 101 -6.56 0.18 -7.96
CA PRO A 101 -6.49 1.64 -7.89
C PRO A 101 -7.38 2.34 -8.91
N PHE A 102 -7.54 1.76 -10.10
CA PHE A 102 -8.46 2.29 -11.10
C PHE A 102 -9.91 2.20 -10.62
N MET A 103 -10.30 1.10 -9.96
CA MET A 103 -11.62 0.95 -9.35
C MET A 103 -11.87 2.05 -8.30
N PHE A 104 -10.93 2.29 -7.38
CA PHE A 104 -11.06 3.37 -6.38
C PHE A 104 -11.24 4.74 -7.03
N HIS A 105 -10.48 5.05 -8.07
CA HIS A 105 -10.61 6.30 -8.82
C HIS A 105 -11.97 6.45 -9.49
N LYS A 106 -12.54 5.37 -10.02
CA LYS A 106 -13.87 5.39 -10.65
C LYS A 106 -15.00 5.50 -9.66
N GLN A 107 -14.89 4.85 -8.50
CA GLN A 107 -15.93 4.90 -7.45
C GLN A 107 -16.08 6.29 -6.85
N ASN A 108 -14.98 7.02 -6.63
CA ASN A 108 -15.05 8.35 -6.05
C ASN A 108 -13.97 9.28 -6.61
N GLN A 109 -14.38 10.15 -7.53
CA GLN A 109 -13.49 11.12 -8.18
C GLN A 109 -12.98 12.23 -7.24
N LYS A 110 -13.57 12.39 -6.05
CA LYS A 110 -13.08 13.35 -5.04
C LYS A 110 -11.85 12.82 -4.31
N ILE A 111 -11.63 11.51 -4.32
CA ILE A 111 -10.49 10.86 -3.69
C ILE A 111 -9.33 10.81 -4.69
N ARG A 112 -8.19 11.35 -4.31
CA ARG A 112 -6.98 11.27 -5.12
C ARG A 112 -6.35 9.88 -4.95
N VAL A 113 -6.07 9.22 -6.08
CA VAL A 113 -5.46 7.89 -6.10
C VAL A 113 -4.09 7.97 -6.75
N GLY A 114 -3.05 7.61 -6.00
CA GLY A 114 -1.69 7.49 -6.48
C GLY A 114 -1.23 6.04 -6.51
N VAL A 115 -0.33 5.71 -7.43
CA VAL A 115 0.31 4.40 -7.50
C VAL A 115 1.82 4.53 -7.60
N CYS A 116 2.55 3.73 -6.81
CA CYS A 116 4.01 3.66 -6.83
C CYS A 116 4.49 2.32 -6.27
N ASN A 117 5.52 1.74 -6.88
CA ASN A 117 6.09 0.48 -6.38
C ASN A 117 6.76 0.67 -5.01
N SER A 118 7.46 1.80 -4.81
CA SER A 118 8.03 2.22 -3.55
C SER A 118 7.02 3.03 -2.73
N ARG A 119 6.65 2.55 -1.53
CA ARG A 119 5.75 3.27 -0.63
C ARG A 119 6.31 4.62 -0.21
N ARG A 120 7.62 4.66 0.10
CA ARG A 120 8.31 5.89 0.48
C ARG A 120 8.27 6.93 -0.62
N GLU A 121 8.71 6.56 -1.82
CA GLU A 121 8.69 7.45 -2.98
C GLU A 121 7.26 7.92 -3.30
N GLY A 122 6.30 6.98 -3.31
CA GLY A 122 4.90 7.28 -3.55
C GLY A 122 4.34 8.29 -2.57
N MET A 123 4.68 8.17 -1.28
CA MET A 123 4.24 9.11 -0.25
C MET A 123 4.84 10.50 -0.47
N LEU A 124 6.15 10.60 -0.71
CA LEU A 124 6.83 11.89 -0.98
C LEU A 124 6.22 12.59 -2.19
N ARG A 125 6.04 11.88 -3.31
CA ARG A 125 5.44 12.44 -4.53
C ARG A 125 3.98 12.84 -4.35
N LEU A 126 3.23 12.09 -3.56
CA LEU A 126 1.83 12.40 -3.26
C LEU A 126 1.75 13.70 -2.44
N ILE A 127 2.58 13.84 -1.41
CA ILE A 127 2.70 15.06 -0.59
C ILE A 127 3.10 16.27 -1.44
N GLU A 128 4.11 16.14 -2.30
CA GLU A 128 4.50 17.20 -3.24
C GLU A 128 3.33 17.65 -4.12
N SER A 129 2.55 16.68 -4.61
CA SER A 129 1.39 16.97 -5.47
C SER A 129 0.25 17.70 -4.72
N ILE A 130 0.10 17.43 -3.42
CA ILE A 130 -0.86 18.13 -2.56
C ILE A 130 -0.41 19.58 -2.37
N ASN A 131 0.85 19.79 -1.98
CA ASN A 131 1.39 21.10 -1.69
C ASN A 131 1.42 22.03 -2.93
N LYS A 132 1.59 21.48 -4.13
CA LYS A 132 1.51 22.24 -5.39
C LYS A 132 0.09 22.73 -5.72
N ASN A 133 -0.93 22.05 -5.25
CA ASN A 133 -2.33 22.43 -5.49
C ASN A 133 -2.90 23.35 -4.40
N LEU A 134 -2.15 23.60 -3.33
CA LEU A 134 -2.51 24.52 -2.24
C LEU A 134 -1.90 25.92 -2.41
N LYS A 135 -1.04 26.11 -3.41
CA LYS A 135 -0.48 27.39 -3.85
C LYS A 135 -1.23 27.90 -5.07
#